data_3067487103a2e5d8c1ca7975a3d285fb
#
_entry.id   3067487103a2e5d8c1ca7975a3d285fb
#
_cell.length_a   1.000
_cell.length_b   1.000
_cell.length_c   1.000
_cell.angle_alpha   90.00
_cell.angle_beta   90.00
_cell.angle_gamma   90.00
#
_symmetry.space_group_name_H-M   'P 1'
#
loop_
_entity.id
_entity.type
_entity.pdbx_description
1 polymer ?
#
loop_
_entity_poly.entity_id
_entity_poly.type
_entity_poly.pdbx_seq_one_letter_code
_entity_poly.pdbx_strand_id
1 'polypeptide(L)'
;MKILITGSNGLLGQKLIAALRNDPEVTLIATSRGEDRTPNALGDHYRSLDISIKSEVDAVFDTVRPDTVIHTAAMTNVDACELDPVACKLQNVTATENLITASKKHNAHFIFLSTDFIFDGKNGPYREEDAAAPLSIYGQSKLDGEQLVMNSGLAHWAIARTIIVYGVAAGL
;
A
#
# COMPACT_ATOMS: atom_id res chain seq x y z
N MET A 1 4.71 11.53 15.58
CA MET A 1 3.76 10.70 14.82
C MET A 1 4.47 9.48 14.26
N LYS A 2 3.93 8.26 14.45
CA LYS A 2 4.51 7.02 13.89
C LYS A 2 3.86 6.69 12.55
N ILE A 3 4.66 6.61 11.49
CA ILE A 3 4.20 6.26 10.13
C ILE A 3 4.76 4.90 9.75
N LEU A 4 3.86 3.96 9.43
CA LEU A 4 4.22 2.66 8.88
C LEU A 4 4.04 2.71 7.36
N ILE A 5 5.09 2.40 6.60
CA ILE A 5 5.04 2.31 5.13
C ILE A 5 5.17 0.84 4.75
N THR A 6 4.19 0.29 4.03
CA THR A 6 4.31 -1.02 3.40
C THR A 6 4.83 -0.88 1.98
N GLY A 7 5.57 -1.88 1.48
CA GLY A 7 6.18 -1.79 0.14
C GLY A 7 7.37 -0.84 0.07
N SER A 8 8.08 -0.69 1.18
CA SER A 8 9.22 0.22 1.33
C SER A 8 10.35 -0.01 0.33
N ASN A 9 10.52 -1.23 -0.16
CA ASN A 9 11.52 -1.59 -1.17
C ASN A 9 11.11 -1.17 -2.61
N GLY A 10 9.85 -0.82 -2.83
CA GLY A 10 9.36 -0.34 -4.12
C GLY A 10 9.73 1.13 -4.40
N LEU A 11 9.53 1.56 -5.66
CA LEU A 11 9.87 2.93 -6.09
C LEU A 11 9.24 4.00 -5.18
N LEU A 12 7.92 3.97 -5.02
CA LEU A 12 7.21 4.97 -4.22
C LEU A 12 7.58 4.88 -2.73
N GLY A 13 7.69 3.65 -2.20
CA GLY A 13 8.10 3.44 -0.81
C GLY A 13 9.46 4.07 -0.50
N GLN A 14 10.46 3.86 -1.36
CA GLN A 14 11.78 4.48 -1.20
C GLN A 14 11.73 6.01 -1.26
N LYS A 15 10.88 6.60 -2.13
CA LYS A 15 10.72 8.07 -2.22
C LYS A 15 10.04 8.64 -0.98
N LEU A 16 9.04 7.97 -0.45
CA LEU A 16 8.39 8.36 0.81
C LEU A 16 9.36 8.29 1.99
N ILE A 17 10.17 7.22 2.07
CA ILE A 17 11.21 7.11 3.08
C ILE A 17 12.20 8.29 2.98
N ALA A 18 12.69 8.59 1.77
CA ALA A 18 13.63 9.68 1.56
C ALA A 18 13.06 11.04 1.97
N ALA A 19 11.75 11.25 1.77
CA ALA A 19 11.07 12.49 2.12
C ALA A 19 10.82 12.62 3.64
N LEU A 20 10.53 11.50 4.32
CA LEU A 20 10.05 11.53 5.70
C LEU A 20 11.14 11.21 6.75
N ARG A 21 12.22 10.55 6.37
CA ARG A 21 13.23 10.05 7.32
C ARG A 21 13.94 11.10 8.15
N ASN A 22 14.01 12.33 7.67
CA ASN A 22 14.69 13.45 8.33
C ASN A 22 13.72 14.38 9.07
N ASP A 23 12.42 14.10 9.06
CA ASP A 23 11.44 14.89 9.78
C ASP A 23 11.48 14.51 11.27
N PRO A 24 11.85 15.44 12.18
CA PRO A 24 11.98 15.16 13.60
C PRO A 24 10.64 14.83 14.29
N GLU A 25 9.51 15.15 13.67
CA GLU A 25 8.18 14.84 14.19
C GLU A 25 7.69 13.44 13.77
N VAL A 26 8.43 12.77 12.87
CA VAL A 26 8.07 11.47 12.31
C VAL A 26 8.98 10.35 12.82
N THR A 27 8.38 9.34 13.42
CA THR A 27 9.02 8.03 13.64
C THR A 27 8.60 7.11 12.49
N LEU A 28 9.49 6.93 11.53
CA LEU A 28 9.23 6.14 10.34
C LEU A 28 9.50 4.66 10.59
N ILE A 29 8.56 3.79 10.23
CA ILE A 29 8.75 2.33 10.18
C ILE A 29 8.47 1.86 8.75
N ALA A 30 9.48 1.30 8.12
CA ALA A 30 9.41 0.78 6.77
C ALA A 30 9.21 -0.75 6.80
N THR A 31 8.34 -1.26 5.93
CA THR A 31 8.09 -2.70 5.83
C THR A 31 8.03 -3.16 4.38
N SER A 32 8.63 -4.32 4.11
CA SER A 32 8.54 -5.04 2.86
C SER A 32 8.89 -6.51 3.08
N ARG A 33 8.67 -7.38 2.11
CA ARG A 33 9.12 -8.77 2.20
C ARG A 33 10.64 -8.85 2.07
N GLY A 34 11.27 -9.71 2.89
CA GLY A 34 12.71 -9.98 2.86
C GLY A 34 13.55 -8.83 3.45
N GLU A 35 14.74 -8.66 2.92
CA GLU A 35 15.74 -7.70 3.41
C GLU A 35 15.41 -6.25 3.01
N ASP A 36 15.95 -5.31 3.79
CA ASP A 36 15.90 -3.88 3.47
C ASP A 36 16.76 -3.57 2.24
N ARG A 37 16.14 -3.09 1.18
CA ARG A 37 16.79 -2.66 -0.07
C ARG A 37 16.83 -1.14 -0.23
N THR A 38 16.47 -0.41 0.82
CA THR A 38 16.50 1.06 0.75
C THR A 38 17.94 1.58 0.76
N PRO A 39 18.25 2.67 0.04
CA PRO A 39 19.54 3.32 0.18
C PRO A 39 19.77 3.78 1.61
N ASN A 40 20.92 3.44 2.19
CA ASN A 40 21.26 3.70 3.59
C ASN A 40 20.30 3.00 4.55
N ALA A 41 20.48 1.68 4.67
CA ALA A 41 19.67 0.78 5.49
C ALA A 41 19.06 1.44 6.74
N LEU A 42 17.80 1.16 6.99
CA LEU A 42 17.02 1.79 8.06
C LEU A 42 17.24 1.13 9.43
N GLY A 43 17.99 0.02 9.49
CA GLY A 43 18.27 -0.68 10.75
C GLY A 43 16.98 -1.02 11.51
N ASP A 44 16.90 -0.59 12.77
CA ASP A 44 15.74 -0.86 13.63
C ASP A 44 14.42 -0.22 13.18
N HIS A 45 14.45 0.65 12.17
CA HIS A 45 13.27 1.24 11.55
C HIS A 45 12.72 0.39 10.40
N TYR A 46 13.36 -0.72 10.04
CA TYR A 46 12.87 -1.68 9.05
C TYR A 46 12.33 -2.95 9.71
N ARG A 47 11.25 -3.49 9.15
CA ARG A 47 10.70 -4.81 9.52
C ARG A 47 10.39 -5.59 8.26
N SER A 48 10.92 -6.81 8.15
CA SER A 48 10.43 -7.76 7.15
C SER A 48 8.98 -8.12 7.48
N LEU A 49 8.09 -8.00 6.50
CA LEU A 49 6.66 -8.23 6.68
C LEU A 49 6.04 -8.75 5.38
N ASP A 50 5.44 -9.92 5.42
CA ASP A 50 4.49 -10.36 4.40
C ASP A 50 3.07 -9.96 4.81
N ILE A 51 2.55 -8.93 4.16
CA ILE A 51 1.21 -8.39 4.46
C ILE A 51 0.05 -9.34 4.13
N SER A 52 0.31 -10.41 3.35
CA SER A 52 -0.67 -11.47 3.09
C SER A 52 -0.85 -12.41 4.28
N ILE A 53 0.10 -12.41 5.23
CA ILE A 53 0.07 -13.22 6.44
C ILE A 53 -0.48 -12.41 7.61
N LYS A 54 -1.75 -12.64 7.95
CA LYS A 54 -2.46 -11.87 8.98
C LYS A 54 -1.71 -11.82 10.31
N SER A 55 -1.15 -12.94 10.76
CA SER A 55 -0.44 -13.00 12.04
C SER A 55 0.84 -12.15 12.07
N GLU A 56 1.55 -12.01 10.94
CA GLU A 56 2.69 -11.12 10.83
C GLU A 56 2.26 -9.65 10.91
N VAL A 57 1.17 -9.29 10.21
CA VAL A 57 0.58 -7.95 10.27
C VAL A 57 0.20 -7.61 11.71
N ASP A 58 -0.56 -8.48 12.38
CA ASP A 58 -0.98 -8.27 13.76
C ASP A 58 0.23 -8.07 14.70
N ALA A 59 1.27 -8.90 14.59
CA ALA A 59 2.49 -8.79 15.42
C ALA A 59 3.23 -7.46 15.22
N VAL A 60 3.36 -7.01 13.95
CA VAL A 60 3.98 -5.71 13.66
C VAL A 60 3.15 -4.57 14.22
N PHE A 61 1.83 -4.58 14.03
CA PHE A 61 0.96 -3.52 14.55
C PHE A 61 0.92 -3.47 16.08
N ASP A 62 0.88 -4.61 16.75
CA ASP A 62 0.88 -4.68 18.23
C ASP A 62 2.20 -4.12 18.82
N THR A 63 3.32 -4.28 18.09
CA THR A 63 4.64 -3.77 18.51
C THR A 63 4.81 -2.30 18.15
N VAL A 64 4.51 -1.92 16.90
CA VAL A 64 4.75 -0.57 16.36
C VAL A 64 3.69 0.41 16.83
N ARG A 65 2.40 0.02 16.82
CA ARG A 65 1.24 0.89 17.08
C ARG A 65 1.31 2.16 16.23
N PRO A 66 1.19 2.04 14.90
CA PRO A 66 1.31 3.19 14.01
C PRO A 66 0.12 4.14 14.17
N ASP A 67 0.39 5.45 14.08
CA ASP A 67 -0.66 6.48 13.97
C ASP A 67 -1.18 6.57 12.54
N THR A 68 -0.32 6.30 11.55
CA THR A 68 -0.64 6.36 10.13
C THR A 68 0.00 5.17 9.40
N VAL A 69 -0.75 4.58 8.48
CA VAL A 69 -0.28 3.55 7.56
C VAL A 69 -0.35 4.08 6.14
N ILE A 70 0.78 4.06 5.42
CA ILE A 70 0.83 4.36 3.99
C ILE A 70 1.04 3.04 3.25
N HIS A 71 -0.02 2.56 2.61
CA HIS A 71 -0.01 1.25 1.96
C HIS A 71 0.34 1.39 0.48
N THR A 72 1.64 1.17 0.17
CA THR A 72 2.15 1.19 -1.22
C THR A 72 2.46 -0.20 -1.79
N ALA A 73 2.46 -1.24 -0.96
CA ALA A 73 2.71 -2.60 -1.43
C ALA A 73 1.57 -3.10 -2.32
N ALA A 74 1.92 -3.62 -3.48
CA ALA A 74 0.96 -4.27 -4.38
C ALA A 74 1.70 -5.14 -5.40
N MET A 75 1.01 -6.11 -5.97
CA MET A 75 1.39 -6.74 -7.23
C MET A 75 0.92 -5.81 -8.36
N THR A 76 1.87 -5.07 -8.96
CA THR A 76 1.57 -3.97 -9.91
C THR A 76 1.76 -4.34 -11.38
N ASN A 77 2.39 -5.49 -11.66
CA ASN A 77 2.58 -5.96 -13.03
C ASN A 77 1.25 -6.52 -13.55
N VAL A 78 0.66 -5.82 -14.53
CA VAL A 78 -0.66 -6.14 -15.09
C VAL A 78 -0.66 -7.53 -15.72
N ASP A 79 0.36 -7.85 -16.54
CA ASP A 79 0.45 -9.15 -17.21
C ASP A 79 0.61 -10.29 -16.20
N ALA A 80 1.41 -10.09 -15.15
CA ALA A 80 1.54 -11.07 -14.09
C ALA A 80 0.22 -11.29 -13.33
N CYS A 81 -0.59 -10.25 -13.13
CA CYS A 81 -1.93 -10.38 -12.55
C CYS A 81 -2.89 -11.18 -13.44
N GLU A 82 -2.80 -11.00 -14.77
CA GLU A 82 -3.58 -11.81 -15.74
C GLU A 82 -3.14 -13.29 -15.71
N LEU A 83 -1.84 -13.55 -15.58
CA LEU A 83 -1.31 -14.92 -15.53
C LEU A 83 -1.60 -15.64 -14.20
N ASP A 84 -1.65 -14.89 -13.07
CA ASP A 84 -1.97 -15.44 -11.75
C ASP A 84 -2.95 -14.53 -10.99
N PRO A 85 -4.25 -14.61 -11.32
CA PRO A 85 -5.28 -13.85 -10.61
C PRO A 85 -5.39 -14.16 -9.12
N VAL A 86 -5.02 -15.38 -8.72
CA VAL A 86 -5.07 -15.81 -7.31
C VAL A 86 -4.00 -15.07 -6.51
N ALA A 87 -2.77 -15.04 -7.00
CA ALA A 87 -1.69 -14.27 -6.36
C ALA A 87 -2.01 -12.77 -6.38
N CYS A 88 -2.56 -12.24 -7.47
CA CYS A 88 -2.96 -10.84 -7.55
C CYS A 88 -4.00 -10.50 -6.47
N LYS A 89 -5.05 -11.31 -6.32
CA LYS A 89 -6.06 -11.14 -5.28
C LYS A 89 -5.46 -11.25 -3.88
N LEU A 90 -4.60 -12.23 -3.64
CA LEU A 90 -3.93 -12.40 -2.35
C LEU A 90 -3.12 -11.17 -1.96
N GLN A 91 -2.31 -10.64 -2.89
CA GLN A 91 -1.39 -9.52 -2.63
C GLN A 91 -2.09 -8.15 -2.63
N ASN A 92 -3.16 -7.95 -3.41
CA ASN A 92 -3.78 -6.64 -3.55
C ASN A 92 -5.08 -6.50 -2.75
N VAL A 93 -5.80 -7.60 -2.50
CA VAL A 93 -7.10 -7.55 -1.82
C VAL A 93 -6.98 -8.11 -0.40
N THR A 94 -6.60 -9.38 -0.24
CA THR A 94 -6.51 -10.01 1.09
C THR A 94 -5.48 -9.31 1.98
N ALA A 95 -4.31 -8.96 1.43
CA ALA A 95 -3.29 -8.22 2.16
C ALA A 95 -3.79 -6.82 2.60
N THR A 96 -4.54 -6.12 1.75
CA THR A 96 -5.17 -4.84 2.09
C THR A 96 -6.19 -5.03 3.23
N GLU A 97 -7.01 -6.08 3.20
CA GLU A 97 -7.97 -6.39 4.27
C GLU A 97 -7.29 -6.66 5.61
N ASN A 98 -6.16 -7.38 5.62
CA ASN A 98 -5.36 -7.61 6.82
C ASN A 98 -4.89 -6.27 7.44
N LEU A 99 -4.35 -5.38 6.60
CA LEU A 99 -3.87 -4.06 7.04
C LEU A 99 -5.01 -3.17 7.55
N ILE A 100 -6.16 -3.17 6.88
CA ILE A 100 -7.36 -2.43 7.30
C ILE A 100 -7.81 -2.92 8.68
N THR A 101 -7.88 -4.24 8.87
CA THR A 101 -8.30 -4.85 10.13
C THR A 101 -7.38 -4.45 11.28
N ALA A 102 -6.06 -4.50 11.06
CA ALA A 102 -5.07 -4.07 12.04
C ALA A 102 -5.14 -2.56 12.29
N SER A 103 -5.28 -1.74 11.24
CA SER A 103 -5.41 -0.28 11.35
C SER A 103 -6.63 0.11 12.18
N LYS A 104 -7.76 -0.57 11.97
CA LYS A 104 -8.99 -0.35 12.75
C LYS A 104 -8.79 -0.69 14.23
N LYS A 105 -8.16 -1.83 14.54
CA LYS A 105 -7.83 -2.24 15.92
C LYS A 105 -6.99 -1.19 16.66
N HIS A 106 -6.08 -0.53 15.95
CA HIS A 106 -5.14 0.44 16.51
C HIS A 106 -5.54 1.91 16.29
N ASN A 107 -6.72 2.16 15.69
CA ASN A 107 -7.21 3.50 15.32
C ASN A 107 -6.22 4.30 14.46
N ALA A 108 -5.50 3.62 13.56
CA ALA A 108 -4.54 4.25 12.67
C ALA A 108 -5.24 4.88 11.45
N HIS A 109 -4.75 6.03 10.99
CA HIS A 109 -5.13 6.60 9.69
C HIS A 109 -4.60 5.72 8.57
N PHE A 110 -5.44 5.31 7.63
CA PHE A 110 -5.07 4.40 6.54
C PHE A 110 -5.07 5.11 5.19
N ILE A 111 -3.91 5.20 4.55
CA ILE A 111 -3.74 5.79 3.21
C ILE A 111 -3.48 4.67 2.22
N PHE A 112 -4.42 4.47 1.29
CA PHE A 112 -4.36 3.44 0.26
C PHE A 112 -3.92 4.01 -1.08
N LEU A 113 -2.84 3.50 -1.65
CA LEU A 113 -2.40 3.85 -3.00
C LEU A 113 -3.18 3.03 -4.01
N SER A 114 -4.00 3.70 -4.81
CA SER A 114 -4.76 3.15 -5.92
C SER A 114 -4.21 3.62 -7.27
N THR A 115 -4.96 3.43 -8.33
CA THR A 115 -4.53 3.62 -9.71
C THR A 115 -5.67 4.16 -10.58
N ASP A 116 -5.32 4.79 -11.69
CA ASP A 116 -6.21 5.15 -12.79
C ASP A 116 -6.71 3.92 -13.59
N PHE A 117 -6.06 2.75 -13.47
CA PHE A 117 -6.50 1.49 -14.09
C PHE A 117 -7.87 0.97 -13.60
N ILE A 118 -8.46 1.63 -12.61
CA ILE A 118 -9.87 1.39 -12.23
C ILE A 118 -10.87 1.92 -13.27
N PHE A 119 -10.43 2.75 -14.22
CA PHE A 119 -11.25 3.31 -15.29
C PHE A 119 -10.96 2.62 -16.64
N ASP A 120 -11.92 2.72 -17.57
CA ASP A 120 -11.82 2.11 -18.91
C ASP A 120 -11.10 2.98 -19.95
N GLY A 121 -10.74 4.21 -19.62
CA GLY A 121 -10.03 5.13 -20.52
C GLY A 121 -10.87 5.77 -21.63
N LYS A 122 -12.20 5.53 -21.70
CA LYS A 122 -13.03 5.98 -22.82
C LYS A 122 -13.50 7.43 -22.72
N ASN A 123 -13.75 7.92 -21.50
CA ASN A 123 -14.43 9.19 -21.25
C ASN A 123 -13.63 10.14 -20.33
N GLY A 124 -12.29 10.10 -20.38
CA GLY A 124 -11.46 10.99 -19.57
C GLY A 124 -11.54 12.47 -20.01
N PRO A 125 -11.06 13.40 -19.16
CA PRO A 125 -10.46 13.15 -17.85
C PRO A 125 -11.50 12.71 -16.81
N TYR A 126 -11.13 11.75 -15.96
CA TYR A 126 -12.01 11.22 -14.90
C TYR A 126 -11.88 12.02 -13.60
N ARG A 127 -12.98 12.05 -12.85
CA ARG A 127 -13.08 12.60 -11.49
C ARG A 127 -13.14 11.46 -10.48
N GLU A 128 -13.00 11.79 -9.22
CA GLU A 128 -12.99 10.81 -8.12
C GLU A 128 -14.34 10.05 -8.00
N GLU A 129 -15.45 10.72 -8.31
CA GLU A 129 -16.80 10.17 -8.25
C GLU A 129 -17.26 9.44 -9.50
N ASP A 130 -16.48 9.48 -10.60
CA ASP A 130 -16.83 8.81 -11.83
C ASP A 130 -16.88 7.29 -11.66
N ALA A 131 -17.78 6.65 -12.39
CA ALA A 131 -17.99 5.21 -12.30
C ALA A 131 -16.74 4.44 -12.75
N ALA A 132 -16.22 3.60 -11.86
CA ALA A 132 -15.13 2.71 -12.19
C ALA A 132 -15.57 1.58 -13.14
N ALA A 133 -14.72 1.24 -14.10
CA ALA A 133 -14.92 0.18 -15.08
C ALA A 133 -13.57 -0.45 -15.47
N PRO A 134 -12.87 -1.15 -14.54
CA PRO A 134 -11.54 -1.70 -14.80
C PRO A 134 -11.54 -2.73 -15.91
N LEU A 135 -10.51 -2.71 -16.75
CA LEU A 135 -10.38 -3.62 -17.91
C LEU A 135 -9.40 -4.79 -17.63
N SER A 136 -8.72 -4.79 -16.49
CA SER A 136 -7.71 -5.79 -16.14
C SER A 136 -7.94 -6.37 -14.76
N ILE A 137 -7.39 -7.57 -14.50
CA ILE A 137 -7.37 -8.19 -13.16
C ILE A 137 -6.67 -7.28 -12.15
N TYR A 138 -5.58 -6.64 -12.53
CA TYR A 138 -4.90 -5.64 -11.69
C TYR A 138 -5.85 -4.49 -11.32
N GLY A 139 -6.45 -3.84 -12.32
CA GLY A 139 -7.40 -2.73 -12.10
C GLY A 139 -8.57 -3.14 -11.20
N GLN A 140 -9.14 -4.33 -11.45
CA GLN A 140 -10.21 -4.88 -10.59
C GLN A 140 -9.72 -5.09 -9.16
N SER A 141 -8.54 -5.67 -8.96
CA SER A 141 -7.98 -5.89 -7.62
C SER A 141 -7.75 -4.60 -6.84
N LYS A 142 -7.36 -3.52 -7.54
CA LYS A 142 -7.21 -2.20 -6.92
C LYS A 142 -8.56 -1.57 -6.57
N LEU A 143 -9.56 -1.71 -7.44
CA LEU A 143 -10.94 -1.30 -7.16
C LEU A 143 -11.53 -2.05 -5.96
N ASP A 144 -11.32 -3.37 -5.89
CA ASP A 144 -11.74 -4.17 -4.73
C ASP A 144 -11.09 -3.65 -3.43
N GLY A 145 -9.80 -3.29 -3.49
CA GLY A 145 -9.08 -2.65 -2.37
C GLY A 145 -9.70 -1.30 -1.96
N GLU A 146 -10.07 -0.44 -2.91
CA GLU A 146 -10.79 0.81 -2.62
C GLU A 146 -12.12 0.55 -1.91
N GLN A 147 -12.88 -0.43 -2.40
CA GLN A 147 -14.16 -0.81 -1.79
C GLN A 147 -13.98 -1.34 -0.36
N LEU A 148 -12.94 -2.12 -0.10
CA LEU A 148 -12.59 -2.54 1.26
C LEU A 148 -12.30 -1.33 2.17
N VAL A 149 -11.54 -0.35 1.71
CA VAL A 149 -11.23 0.86 2.48
C VAL A 149 -12.51 1.66 2.77
N MET A 150 -13.31 1.95 1.73
CA MET A 150 -14.57 2.73 1.86
C MET A 150 -15.57 2.08 2.81
N ASN A 151 -15.66 0.74 2.81
CA ASN A 151 -16.61 -0.02 3.62
C ASN A 151 -16.00 -0.52 4.96
N SER A 152 -14.77 -0.14 5.29
CA SER A 152 -14.02 -0.66 6.45
C SER A 152 -14.59 -0.23 7.81
N GLY A 153 -15.25 0.92 7.85
CA GLY A 153 -15.59 1.59 9.11
C GLY A 153 -14.36 2.15 9.87
N LEU A 154 -13.25 2.39 9.17
CA LEU A 154 -12.11 3.16 9.70
C LEU A 154 -12.56 4.61 9.98
N ALA A 155 -12.11 5.17 11.10
CA ALA A 155 -12.42 6.57 11.45
C ALA A 155 -11.71 7.56 10.50
N HIS A 156 -10.52 7.22 10.06
CA HIS A 156 -9.70 8.06 9.18
C HIS A 156 -9.06 7.22 8.08
N TRP A 157 -9.33 7.57 6.83
CA TRP A 157 -8.71 6.96 5.67
C TRP A 157 -8.64 7.93 4.49
N ALA A 158 -7.75 7.64 3.55
CA ALA A 158 -7.67 8.30 2.26
C ALA A 158 -7.33 7.29 1.17
N ILE A 159 -7.81 7.53 -0.04
CA ILE A 159 -7.46 6.80 -1.26
C ILE A 159 -6.75 7.77 -2.20
N ALA A 160 -5.51 7.46 -2.58
CA ALA A 160 -4.76 8.25 -3.54
C ALA A 160 -4.65 7.47 -4.85
N ARG A 161 -5.41 7.85 -5.87
CA ARG A 161 -5.30 7.30 -7.22
C ARG A 161 -4.14 7.97 -7.95
N THR A 162 -3.19 7.18 -8.39
CA THR A 162 -2.02 7.66 -9.14
C THR A 162 -2.05 7.14 -10.57
N ILE A 163 -1.47 7.91 -11.48
CA ILE A 163 -1.14 7.46 -12.83
C ILE A 163 0.21 6.71 -12.74
N ILE A 164 0.93 6.56 -13.83
CA ILE A 164 2.26 5.92 -13.86
C ILE A 164 3.22 6.68 -12.95
N VAL A 165 3.70 6.00 -11.91
CA VAL A 165 4.78 6.50 -11.05
C VAL A 165 6.10 6.07 -11.65
N TYR A 166 6.97 7.02 -11.97
CA TYR A 166 8.28 6.76 -12.58
C TYR A 166 9.42 7.41 -11.80
N GLY A 167 10.62 6.88 -11.96
CA GLY A 167 11.80 7.39 -11.29
C GLY A 167 12.88 6.33 -11.14
N VAL A 168 13.85 6.61 -10.27
CA VAL A 168 14.96 5.69 -9.95
C VAL A 168 14.85 5.26 -8.50
N ALA A 169 14.97 3.96 -8.26
CA ALA A 169 15.05 3.39 -6.92
C ALA A 169 16.08 2.24 -6.91
N ALA A 170 16.69 1.99 -5.75
CA ALA A 170 17.68 0.94 -5.60
C ALA A 170 17.01 -0.45 -5.62
N GLY A 171 17.65 -1.43 -6.27
CA GLY A 171 17.26 -2.84 -6.23
C GLY A 171 15.89 -3.16 -6.87
N LEU A 172 15.45 -2.34 -7.83
CA LEU A 172 14.28 -2.61 -8.69
C LEU A 172 14.71 -3.30 -9.97
#